data_234e82af813cb9ea5623df9edac4d32e
#
_entry.id   234e82af813cb9ea5623df9edac4d32e
#
_cell.length_a   1.000
_cell.length_b   1.000
_cell.length_c   1.000
_cell.angle_alpha   90.00
_cell.angle_beta   90.00
_cell.angle_gamma   90.00
#
_symmetry.space_group_name_H-M   'P 1'
#
loop_
_entity.id
_entity.type
_entity.pdbx_description
1 polymer ?
#
loop_
_entity_poly.entity_id
_entity_poly.type
_entity_poly.pdbx_seq_one_letter_code
_entity_poly.pdbx_strand_id
1 'polypeptide(L)'
;MAARGRRTVAKHDMGKLPLVAPANLDLTAGEKPHWSALVLSCARHGYLVDIESVAQATRRRCALWRLREAAQELGTELLLETPSGTVKVNPLLDALRNAETAYESSLKLLLLTPRSRQSLRRGVDSETEAMVDATDAQLRIMKHWK
;
A
#
# COMPACT_ATOMS: atom_id res chain seq x y z
N MET A 1 -11.14 24.74 27.71
CA MET A 1 -11.32 23.55 26.81
C MET A 1 -10.89 23.96 25.41
N ALA A 2 -9.72 23.50 24.94
CA ALA A 2 -9.19 23.87 23.63
C ALA A 2 -9.73 22.92 22.57
N ALA A 3 -10.46 23.46 21.59
CA ALA A 3 -10.94 22.71 20.43
C ALA A 3 -9.73 22.19 19.63
N ARG A 4 -9.56 20.87 19.56
CA ARG A 4 -8.63 20.22 18.62
C ARG A 4 -9.07 20.56 17.20
N GLY A 5 -8.39 21.51 16.57
CA GLY A 5 -8.57 21.84 15.18
C GLY A 5 -8.38 20.59 14.30
N ARG A 6 -9.45 20.18 13.61
CA ARG A 6 -9.38 19.24 12.51
C ARG A 6 -8.35 19.80 11.52
N ARG A 7 -7.21 19.13 11.36
CA ARG A 7 -6.31 19.39 10.24
C ARG A 7 -7.12 19.22 8.97
N THR A 8 -7.45 20.31 8.33
CA THR A 8 -7.95 20.32 6.95
C THR A 8 -6.82 19.77 6.10
N VAL A 9 -6.93 18.51 5.72
CA VAL A 9 -6.11 17.94 4.65
C VAL A 9 -6.40 18.82 3.43
N ALA A 10 -5.43 19.60 3.00
CA ALA A 10 -5.53 20.37 1.79
C ALA A 10 -6.03 19.40 0.70
N LYS A 11 -7.12 19.78 0.01
CA LYS A 11 -7.58 19.09 -1.21
C LYS A 11 -6.45 19.28 -2.23
N HIS A 12 -5.41 18.45 -2.17
CA HIS A 12 -4.51 18.30 -3.28
C HIS A 12 -5.35 17.80 -4.46
N ASP A 13 -5.15 18.46 -5.57
CA ASP A 13 -5.69 18.06 -6.88
C ASP A 13 -5.33 16.58 -7.11
N MET A 14 -6.25 15.69 -6.75
CA MET A 14 -6.06 14.24 -6.67
C MET A 14 -6.07 13.58 -8.05
N GLY A 15 -5.73 14.35 -9.09
CA GLY A 15 -5.89 13.91 -10.47
C GLY A 15 -4.72 13.14 -11.08
N LYS A 16 -3.47 13.41 -10.71
CA LYS A 16 -2.31 12.72 -11.31
C LYS A 16 -1.11 12.76 -10.37
N LEU A 17 -0.70 11.59 -9.91
CA LEU A 17 0.58 11.47 -9.23
C LEU A 17 1.71 11.89 -10.18
N PRO A 18 2.66 12.73 -9.75
CA PRO A 18 3.77 13.14 -10.59
C PRO A 18 4.70 11.95 -10.87
N LEU A 19 5.08 11.78 -12.15
CA LEU A 19 5.99 10.70 -12.55
C LEU A 19 7.38 10.87 -11.93
N VAL A 20 7.80 12.12 -11.73
CA VAL A 20 9.02 12.46 -11.01
C VAL A 20 8.68 12.67 -9.55
N ALA A 21 9.44 12.04 -8.66
CA ALA A 21 9.22 12.16 -7.23
C ALA A 21 9.35 13.62 -6.76
N PRO A 22 8.37 14.15 -6.01
CA PRO A 22 8.49 15.48 -5.42
C PRO A 22 9.68 15.58 -4.46
N ALA A 23 10.36 16.72 -4.45
CA ALA A 23 11.56 16.94 -3.65
C ALA A 23 11.30 16.80 -2.14
N ASN A 24 10.10 17.14 -1.67
CA ASN A 24 9.70 17.06 -0.27
C ASN A 24 9.57 15.61 0.28
N LEU A 25 9.65 14.61 -0.57
CA LEU A 25 9.60 13.20 -0.15
C LEU A 25 10.96 12.63 0.23
N ASP A 26 12.05 13.36 0.01
CA ASP A 26 13.43 12.96 0.33
C ASP A 26 13.80 11.55 -0.14
N LEU A 27 13.36 11.18 -1.35
CA LEU A 27 13.69 9.89 -1.94
C LEU A 27 15.13 9.88 -2.45
N THR A 28 15.87 8.85 -2.08
CA THR A 28 17.24 8.62 -2.53
C THR A 28 17.31 8.34 -4.03
N ALA A 29 18.49 8.47 -4.63
CA ALA A 29 18.70 8.17 -6.05
C ALA A 29 18.30 6.74 -6.42
N GLY A 30 18.52 5.76 -5.52
CA GLY A 30 18.11 4.37 -5.72
C GLY A 30 16.60 4.13 -5.60
N GLU A 31 15.87 5.01 -4.91
CA GLU A 31 14.41 4.89 -4.74
C GLU A 31 13.62 5.51 -5.90
N LYS A 32 14.16 6.52 -6.56
CA LYS A 32 13.49 7.24 -7.66
C LYS A 32 12.98 6.36 -8.81
N PRO A 33 13.73 5.35 -9.29
CA PRO A 33 13.21 4.42 -10.31
C PRO A 33 12.02 3.60 -9.84
N HIS A 34 12.03 3.21 -8.56
CA HIS A 34 10.90 2.46 -7.96
C HIS A 34 9.66 3.33 -7.79
N TRP A 35 9.82 4.64 -7.52
CA TRP A 35 8.74 5.61 -7.50
C TRP A 35 8.01 5.65 -8.85
N SER A 36 8.72 5.92 -9.93
CA SER A 36 8.13 6.02 -11.28
C SER A 36 7.35 4.76 -11.66
N ALA A 37 7.90 3.58 -11.35
CA ALA A 37 7.25 2.31 -11.62
C ALA A 37 5.95 2.12 -10.84
N LEU A 38 5.91 2.54 -9.56
CA LEU A 38 4.70 2.46 -8.73
C LEU A 38 3.64 3.47 -9.17
N VAL A 39 4.04 4.72 -9.49
CA VAL A 39 3.13 5.74 -10.03
C VAL A 39 2.47 5.26 -11.31
N LEU A 40 3.21 4.68 -12.24
CA LEU A 40 2.66 4.10 -13.47
C LEU A 40 1.68 2.95 -13.17
N SER A 41 1.97 2.13 -12.17
CA SER A 41 1.08 1.05 -11.75
C SER A 41 -0.22 1.60 -11.14
N CYS A 42 -0.15 2.63 -10.30
CA CYS A 42 -1.32 3.29 -9.74
C CYS A 42 -2.17 3.95 -10.82
N ALA A 43 -1.53 4.66 -11.76
CA ALA A 43 -2.21 5.34 -12.86
C ALA A 43 -3.02 4.37 -13.76
N ARG A 44 -2.49 3.17 -14.01
CA ARG A 44 -3.18 2.13 -14.81
C ARG A 44 -4.49 1.66 -14.17
N HIS A 45 -4.62 1.77 -12.87
CA HIS A 45 -5.81 1.29 -12.16
C HIS A 45 -6.79 2.39 -11.81
N GLY A 46 -6.46 3.68 -12.06
CA GLY A 46 -7.38 4.81 -11.92
C GLY A 46 -7.80 5.12 -10.48
N TYR A 47 -7.14 4.56 -9.46
CA TYR A 47 -7.46 4.84 -8.07
C TYR A 47 -6.77 6.11 -7.58
N LEU A 48 -7.49 6.85 -6.74
CA LEU A 48 -6.94 7.96 -5.99
C LEU A 48 -6.04 7.42 -4.89
N VAL A 49 -4.75 7.68 -4.99
CA VAL A 49 -3.76 7.16 -4.04
C VAL A 49 -3.06 8.33 -3.38
N ASP A 50 -2.87 8.21 -2.07
CA ASP A 50 -2.11 9.16 -1.29
C ASP A 50 -0.62 9.09 -1.64
N ILE A 51 -0.01 10.27 -1.87
CA ILE A 51 1.38 10.43 -2.29
C ILE A 51 2.37 9.85 -1.25
N GLU A 52 2.07 10.00 0.04
CA GLU A 52 2.89 9.46 1.13
C GLU A 52 2.84 7.93 1.16
N SER A 53 1.69 7.34 0.88
CA SER A 53 1.53 5.89 0.77
C SER A 53 2.36 5.32 -0.38
N VAL A 54 2.44 6.03 -1.51
CA VAL A 54 3.31 5.65 -2.64
C VAL A 54 4.78 5.79 -2.27
N ALA A 55 5.16 6.87 -1.55
CA ALA A 55 6.53 7.06 -1.08
C ALA A 55 6.97 5.94 -0.13
N GLN A 56 6.09 5.54 0.80
CA GLN A 56 6.37 4.44 1.71
C GLN A 56 6.51 3.10 0.96
N ALA A 57 5.64 2.82 0.00
CA ALA A 57 5.74 1.63 -0.83
C ALA A 57 7.03 1.62 -1.67
N THR A 58 7.46 2.79 -2.14
CA THR A 58 8.73 2.97 -2.88
C THR A 58 9.92 2.59 -2.02
N ARG A 59 10.01 3.11 -0.79
CA ARG A 59 11.08 2.77 0.15
C ARG A 59 11.12 1.27 0.48
N ARG A 60 9.95 0.68 0.74
CA ARG A 60 9.82 -0.76 1.00
C ARG A 60 10.24 -1.61 -0.20
N ARG A 61 9.87 -1.21 -1.40
CA ARG A 61 10.29 -1.88 -2.63
C ARG A 61 11.79 -1.82 -2.81
N CYS A 62 12.41 -0.67 -2.60
CA CYS A 62 13.85 -0.51 -2.70
C CYS A 62 14.59 -1.36 -1.66
N ALA A 63 14.12 -1.38 -0.41
CA ALA A 63 14.69 -2.22 0.65
C ALA A 63 14.60 -3.72 0.30
N LEU A 64 13.45 -4.17 -0.21
CA LEU A 64 13.27 -5.55 -0.67
C LEU A 64 14.25 -5.91 -1.79
N TRP A 65 14.44 -5.03 -2.76
CA TRP A 65 15.40 -5.26 -3.85
C TRP A 65 16.81 -5.44 -3.34
N ARG A 66 17.29 -4.57 -2.44
CA ARG A 66 18.64 -4.68 -1.84
C ARG A 66 18.82 -6.00 -1.07
N LEU A 67 17.79 -6.44 -0.33
CA LEU A 67 17.85 -7.72 0.38
C LEU A 67 17.87 -8.91 -0.58
N ARG A 68 17.16 -8.83 -1.70
CA ARG A 68 17.20 -9.87 -2.74
C ARG A 68 18.55 -9.95 -3.42
N GLU A 69 19.17 -8.83 -3.74
CA GLU A 69 20.54 -8.79 -4.27
C GLU A 69 21.53 -9.42 -3.29
N ALA A 70 21.49 -9.02 -2.01
CA ALA A 70 22.33 -9.62 -0.98
C ALA A 70 22.07 -11.12 -0.81
N ALA A 71 20.83 -11.59 -0.92
CA ALA A 71 20.51 -13.01 -0.86
C ALA A 71 21.02 -13.80 -2.08
N GLN A 72 21.05 -13.17 -3.27
CA GLN A 72 21.63 -13.77 -4.46
C GLN A 72 23.16 -13.91 -4.36
N GLU A 73 23.84 -12.93 -3.76
CA GLU A 73 25.28 -12.97 -3.53
C GLU A 73 25.68 -14.07 -2.55
N LEU A 74 24.86 -14.36 -1.53
CA LEU A 74 25.10 -15.44 -0.57
C LEU A 74 24.89 -16.85 -1.16
N GLY A 75 24.25 -16.97 -2.30
CA GLY A 75 24.02 -18.25 -2.97
C GLY A 75 23.23 -19.24 -2.12
N THR A 76 23.82 -20.42 -1.86
CA THR A 76 23.16 -21.53 -1.12
C THR A 76 23.42 -21.53 0.39
N GLU A 77 24.12 -20.54 0.94
CA GLU A 77 24.43 -20.46 2.37
C GLU A 77 23.20 -20.03 3.20
N LEU A 78 22.21 -20.91 3.25
CA LEU A 78 21.01 -20.72 4.05
C LEU A 78 21.23 -20.89 5.55
N LEU A 79 22.28 -21.62 5.90
CA LEU A 79 22.65 -21.96 7.27
C LEU A 79 24.02 -21.38 7.58
N LEU A 80 24.13 -20.73 8.72
CA LEU A 80 25.39 -20.20 9.26
C LEU A 80 25.84 -21.10 10.41
N GLU A 81 27.08 -21.62 10.34
CA GLU A 81 27.70 -22.30 11.46
C GLU A 81 28.37 -21.26 12.36
N THR A 82 27.98 -21.25 13.62
CA THR A 82 28.62 -20.38 14.63
C THR A 82 29.94 -20.97 15.08
N PRO A 83 30.88 -20.18 15.64
CA PRO A 83 32.14 -20.69 16.17
C PRO A 83 31.99 -21.80 17.25
N SER A 84 30.81 -21.90 17.85
CA SER A 84 30.44 -22.95 18.81
C SER A 84 29.87 -24.22 18.16
N GLY A 85 29.89 -24.33 16.82
CA GLY A 85 29.34 -25.49 16.10
C GLY A 85 27.81 -25.53 16.00
N THR A 86 27.11 -24.46 16.45
CA THR A 86 25.68 -24.41 16.36
C THR A 86 25.25 -23.88 14.96
N VAL A 87 24.40 -24.63 14.29
CA VAL A 87 23.83 -24.20 12.98
C VAL A 87 22.65 -23.31 13.21
N LYS A 88 22.68 -22.11 12.63
CA LYS A 88 21.58 -21.13 12.66
C LYS A 88 21.14 -20.78 11.26
N VAL A 89 19.83 -20.51 11.11
CA VAL A 89 19.29 -19.98 9.86
C VAL A 89 19.87 -18.58 9.64
N ASN A 90 20.24 -18.28 8.40
CA ASN A 90 20.76 -16.97 8.04
C ASN A 90 19.71 -15.88 8.33
N PRO A 91 20.02 -14.87 9.17
CA PRO A 91 19.09 -13.79 9.51
C PRO A 91 18.59 -13.00 8.30
N LEU A 92 19.32 -13.03 7.19
CA LEU A 92 18.93 -12.39 5.93
C LEU A 92 17.62 -12.97 5.38
N LEU A 93 17.35 -14.27 5.59
CA LEU A 93 16.12 -14.91 5.14
C LEU A 93 14.89 -14.35 5.89
N ASP A 94 15.01 -14.13 7.19
CA ASP A 94 13.95 -13.51 7.99
C ASP A 94 13.76 -12.05 7.62
N ALA A 95 14.85 -11.32 7.41
CA ALA A 95 14.79 -9.94 6.92
C ALA A 95 14.09 -9.84 5.54
N LEU A 96 14.40 -10.76 4.64
CA LEU A 96 13.79 -10.84 3.31
C LEU A 96 12.28 -11.10 3.41
N ARG A 97 11.86 -12.09 4.21
CA ARG A 97 10.45 -12.43 4.43
C ARG A 97 9.68 -11.24 5.03
N ASN A 98 10.27 -10.57 6.01
CA ASN A 98 9.67 -9.38 6.63
C ASN A 98 9.52 -8.23 5.64
N ALA A 99 10.52 -7.98 4.79
CA ALA A 99 10.48 -6.97 3.75
C ALA A 99 9.43 -7.30 2.67
N GLU A 100 9.28 -8.55 2.29
CA GLU A 100 8.24 -9.02 1.36
C GLU A 100 6.83 -8.75 1.93
N THR A 101 6.60 -9.16 3.18
CA THR A 101 5.32 -8.93 3.87
C THR A 101 4.99 -7.44 3.99
N ALA A 102 5.99 -6.62 4.33
CA ALA A 102 5.82 -5.17 4.42
C ALA A 102 5.50 -4.53 3.07
N TYR A 103 6.15 -4.98 2.00
CA TYR A 103 5.88 -4.49 0.65
C TYR A 103 4.49 -4.93 0.15
N GLU A 104 4.11 -6.19 0.34
CA GLU A 104 2.76 -6.68 0.01
C GLU A 104 1.67 -5.89 0.73
N SER A 105 1.88 -5.55 2.01
CA SER A 105 0.95 -4.72 2.77
C SER A 105 0.78 -3.34 2.12
N SER A 106 1.88 -2.74 1.64
CA SER A 106 1.80 -1.48 0.89
C SER A 106 1.04 -1.63 -0.43
N LEU A 107 1.24 -2.71 -1.18
CA LEU A 107 0.49 -2.97 -2.42
C LEU A 107 -1.01 -3.15 -2.16
N LYS A 108 -1.39 -3.75 -1.03
CA LYS A 108 -2.81 -3.86 -0.62
C LYS A 108 -3.40 -2.49 -0.33
N LEU A 109 -2.69 -1.62 0.40
CA LEU A 109 -3.11 -0.24 0.67
C LEU A 109 -3.26 0.59 -0.62
N LEU A 110 -2.37 0.39 -1.59
CA LEU A 110 -2.42 1.05 -2.89
C LEU A 110 -3.42 0.41 -3.86
N LEU A 111 -4.20 -0.58 -3.43
CA LEU A 111 -5.14 -1.35 -4.26
C LEU A 111 -4.48 -1.98 -5.51
N LEU A 112 -3.19 -2.26 -5.46
CA LEU A 112 -2.45 -2.84 -6.57
C LEU A 112 -2.56 -4.37 -6.64
N THR A 113 -3.11 -5.02 -5.60
CA THR A 113 -3.37 -6.46 -5.62
C THR A 113 -4.79 -6.76 -6.16
N PRO A 114 -5.00 -7.87 -6.88
CA PRO A 114 -6.34 -8.25 -7.34
C PRO A 114 -7.34 -8.41 -6.19
N ARG A 115 -6.89 -8.98 -5.07
CA ARG A 115 -7.73 -9.21 -3.88
C ARG A 115 -8.18 -7.91 -3.22
N SER A 116 -7.30 -6.91 -3.10
CA SER A 116 -7.67 -5.62 -2.53
C SER A 116 -8.68 -4.87 -3.40
N ARG A 117 -8.58 -4.98 -4.73
CA ARG A 117 -9.56 -4.43 -5.67
C ARG A 117 -10.91 -5.12 -5.58
N GLN A 118 -10.93 -6.44 -5.40
CA GLN A 118 -12.17 -7.21 -5.19
C GLN A 118 -12.88 -6.81 -3.88
N SER A 119 -12.12 -6.62 -2.80
CA SER A 119 -12.68 -6.18 -1.51
C SER A 119 -13.32 -4.80 -1.62
N LEU A 120 -12.69 -3.87 -2.36
CA LEU A 120 -13.26 -2.54 -2.60
C LEU A 120 -14.60 -2.63 -3.36
N ARG A 121 -14.66 -3.41 -4.44
CA ARG A 121 -15.90 -3.61 -5.21
C ARG A 121 -17.02 -4.17 -4.35
N ARG A 122 -16.76 -5.21 -3.58
CA ARG A 122 -17.76 -5.80 -2.67
C ARG A 122 -18.26 -4.81 -1.61
N GLY A 123 -17.38 -3.94 -1.08
CA GLY A 123 -17.77 -2.88 -0.16
C GLY A 123 -18.72 -1.88 -0.80
N VAL A 124 -18.41 -1.42 -2.01
CA VAL A 124 -19.27 -0.49 -2.77
C VAL A 124 -20.63 -1.11 -3.09
N ASP A 125 -20.65 -2.38 -3.53
CA ASP A 125 -21.90 -3.08 -3.84
C ASP A 125 -22.78 -3.21 -2.59
N SER A 126 -22.19 -3.57 -1.44
CA SER A 126 -22.90 -3.69 -0.15
C SER A 126 -23.45 -2.34 0.35
N GLU A 127 -22.69 -1.26 0.23
CA GLU A 127 -23.17 0.09 0.59
C GLU A 127 -24.30 0.57 -0.33
N THR A 128 -24.21 0.26 -1.62
CA THR A 128 -25.25 0.60 -2.60
C THR A 128 -26.54 -0.16 -2.33
N GLU A 129 -26.47 -1.46 -2.03
CA GLU A 129 -27.62 -2.28 -1.64
C GLU A 129 -28.27 -1.75 -0.37
N ALA A 130 -27.48 -1.42 0.67
CA ALA A 130 -27.98 -0.86 1.91
C ALA A 130 -28.68 0.52 1.71
N MET A 131 -28.17 1.36 0.83
CA MET A 131 -28.82 2.63 0.49
C MET A 131 -30.15 2.43 -0.27
N VAL A 132 -30.22 1.47 -1.18
CA VAL A 132 -31.47 1.15 -1.90
C VAL A 132 -32.50 0.64 -0.94
N ASP A 133 -32.16 -0.29 -0.04
CA ASP A 133 -33.07 -0.84 0.97
C ASP A 133 -33.59 0.25 1.94
N ALA A 134 -32.72 1.17 2.37
CA ALA A 134 -33.11 2.29 3.22
C ALA A 134 -34.08 3.25 2.51
N THR A 135 -33.86 3.50 1.22
CA THR A 135 -34.75 4.37 0.41
C THR A 135 -36.11 3.72 0.19
N ASP A 136 -36.16 2.42 -0.08
CA ASP A 136 -37.40 1.65 -0.22
C ASP A 136 -38.19 1.59 1.09
N ALA A 137 -37.52 1.46 2.22
CA ALA A 137 -38.16 1.51 3.54
C ALA A 137 -38.79 2.87 3.82
N GLN A 138 -38.10 3.97 3.50
CA GLN A 138 -38.64 5.33 3.61
C GLN A 138 -39.87 5.55 2.71
N LEU A 139 -39.84 5.09 1.48
CA LEU A 139 -40.97 5.18 0.55
C LEU A 139 -42.20 4.40 1.02
N ARG A 140 -42.02 3.24 1.66
CA ARG A 140 -43.11 2.46 2.27
C ARG A 140 -43.75 3.19 3.45
N ILE A 141 -42.94 3.82 4.30
CA ILE A 141 -43.48 4.63 5.42
C ILE A 141 -44.30 5.80 4.91
N MET A 142 -43.83 6.53 3.90
CA MET A 142 -44.56 7.65 3.34
C MET A 142 -45.91 7.27 2.66
N LYS A 143 -46.02 6.06 2.12
CA LYS A 143 -47.26 5.56 1.53
C LYS A 143 -48.34 5.22 2.57
N HIS A 144 -47.95 4.90 3.79
CA HIS A 144 -48.89 4.58 4.88
C HIS A 144 -49.43 5.83 5.62
N TRP A 145 -48.90 7.01 5.35
CA TRP A 145 -49.32 8.28 5.98
C TRP A 145 -50.30 9.10 5.10
N LYS A 146 -50.84 8.49 4.06
CA LYS A 146 -51.96 9.03 3.27
C LYS A 146 -53.21 8.20 3.50
#